data_f085ec8bc15b5e25fd409f5cfa648eab
#
_entry.id   f085ec8bc15b5e25fd409f5cfa648eab
#
_cell.length_a   1.000
_cell.length_b   1.000
_cell.length_c   1.000
_cell.angle_alpha   90.00
_cell.angle_beta   90.00
_cell.angle_gamma   90.00
#
_symmetry.space_group_name_H-M   'P 1'
#
loop_
_entity.id
_entity.type
_entity.pdbx_description
1 polymer ?
#
loop_
_entity_poly.entity_id
_entity_poly.type
_entity_poly.pdbx_seq_one_letter_code
_entity_poly.pdbx_strand_id
1 'polypeptide(L)'
;MFKRIDHVAVHVSDLDRSVKFYERHFGFKHYFQHSAGNGLQIAYLKLGDTVLELTHHPGETMAGFHFCLETDDFNGTVEKLQHDGVKLIRAPHDTAAREPRENGWRRVVFGGPDGEQIELRG
;
A
#
# COMPACT_ATOMS: atom_id res chain seq x y z
N MET A 1 15.86 -22.87 -0.20
CA MET A 1 15.43 -22.19 -1.44
C MET A 1 14.32 -21.18 -1.10
N PHE A 2 14.41 -19.99 -1.65
CA PHE A 2 13.42 -18.95 -1.42
C PHE A 2 12.17 -19.18 -2.28
N LYS A 3 11.00 -18.87 -1.74
CA LYS A 3 9.71 -19.12 -2.42
C LYS A 3 9.03 -17.85 -2.89
N ARG A 4 9.02 -16.81 -2.07
CA ARG A 4 8.33 -15.55 -2.32
C ARG A 4 8.73 -14.49 -1.29
N ILE A 5 8.34 -13.26 -1.54
CA ILE A 5 8.35 -12.24 -0.50
C ILE A 5 7.21 -12.55 0.48
N ASP A 6 7.54 -12.70 1.77
CA ASP A 6 6.54 -13.00 2.81
C ASP A 6 5.67 -11.78 3.13
N HIS A 7 6.30 -10.65 3.36
CA HIS A 7 5.61 -9.39 3.62
C HIS A 7 6.44 -8.18 3.17
N VAL A 8 5.77 -7.05 3.06
CA VAL A 8 6.38 -5.72 2.88
C VAL A 8 6.02 -4.90 4.11
N ALA A 9 6.99 -4.20 4.68
CA ALA A 9 6.79 -3.37 5.86
C ALA A 9 6.77 -1.88 5.50
N VAL A 10 5.82 -1.16 6.12
CA VAL A 10 5.68 0.30 6.03
C VAL A 10 5.67 0.85 7.45
N HIS A 11 6.54 1.80 7.74
CA HIS A 11 6.47 2.53 9.00
C HIS A 11 5.42 3.64 8.90
N VAL A 12 4.61 3.76 9.96
CA VAL A 12 3.52 4.73 10.03
C VAL A 12 3.56 5.50 11.35
N SER A 13 3.07 6.73 11.34
CA SER A 13 3.06 7.57 12.53
C SER A 13 1.86 7.32 13.45
N ASP A 14 0.78 6.74 12.91
CA ASP A 14 -0.44 6.40 13.65
C ASP A 14 -0.96 5.06 13.12
N LEU A 15 -0.78 4.00 13.91
CA LEU A 15 -1.09 2.65 13.48
C LEU A 15 -2.57 2.46 13.18
N ASP A 16 -3.46 2.90 14.09
CA ASP A 16 -4.91 2.76 13.91
C ASP A 16 -5.43 3.50 12.69
N ARG A 17 -4.95 4.71 12.47
CA ARG A 17 -5.30 5.51 11.29
C ARG A 17 -4.89 4.80 10.01
N SER A 18 -3.68 4.28 9.95
CA SER A 18 -3.17 3.61 8.75
C SER A 18 -3.85 2.26 8.51
N VAL A 19 -4.14 1.48 9.55
CA VAL A 19 -4.94 0.24 9.43
C VAL A 19 -6.30 0.56 8.78
N LYS A 20 -7.02 1.53 9.31
CA LYS A 20 -8.33 1.93 8.78
C LYS A 20 -8.24 2.44 7.34
N PHE A 21 -7.21 3.22 7.03
CA PHE A 21 -6.97 3.73 5.67
C PHE A 21 -6.80 2.58 4.67
N TYR A 22 -5.95 1.61 4.95
CA TYR A 22 -5.70 0.49 4.04
C TYR A 22 -6.89 -0.47 3.96
N GLU A 23 -7.61 -0.69 5.04
CA GLU A 23 -8.84 -1.47 5.00
C GLU A 23 -9.93 -0.79 4.17
N ARG A 24 -10.13 0.51 4.38
CA ARG A 24 -11.20 1.26 3.75
C ARG A 24 -10.99 1.49 2.26
N HIS A 25 -9.76 1.86 1.87
CA HIS A 25 -9.48 2.32 0.51
C HIS A 25 -8.89 1.26 -0.40
N PHE A 26 -8.18 0.28 0.15
CA PHE A 26 -7.43 -0.71 -0.64
C PHE A 26 -7.85 -2.16 -0.42
N GLY A 27 -8.86 -2.39 0.41
CA GLY A 27 -9.43 -3.72 0.59
C GLY A 27 -8.56 -4.68 1.39
N PHE A 28 -7.54 -4.19 2.07
CA PHE A 28 -6.78 -5.02 3.00
C PHE A 28 -7.64 -5.45 4.18
N LYS A 29 -7.27 -6.58 4.81
CA LYS A 29 -7.90 -7.06 6.03
C LYS A 29 -6.86 -7.20 7.13
N HIS A 30 -7.04 -6.45 8.20
CA HIS A 30 -6.24 -6.56 9.42
C HIS A 30 -6.56 -7.90 10.10
N TYR A 31 -5.57 -8.75 10.30
CA TYR A 31 -5.80 -10.08 10.87
C TYR A 31 -4.95 -10.41 12.09
N PHE A 32 -3.91 -9.66 12.35
CA PHE A 32 -3.02 -9.87 13.49
C PHE A 32 -2.35 -8.57 13.91
N GLN A 33 -2.14 -8.41 15.21
CA GLN A 33 -1.39 -7.28 15.77
C GLN A 33 -0.45 -7.77 16.85
N HIS A 34 0.75 -7.21 16.88
CA HIS A 34 1.80 -7.57 17.81
C HIS A 34 2.41 -6.32 18.44
N SER A 35 2.73 -6.41 19.75
CA SER A 35 3.46 -5.35 20.47
C SER A 35 4.77 -5.93 21.02
N ALA A 36 5.88 -5.36 20.58
CA ALA A 36 7.20 -5.72 21.12
C ALA A 36 7.54 -4.89 22.36
N GLY A 37 8.41 -5.41 23.21
CA GLY A 37 8.74 -4.80 24.50
C GLY A 37 9.48 -3.46 24.44
N ASN A 38 9.94 -3.03 23.28
CA ASN A 38 10.63 -1.75 23.04
C ASN A 38 9.71 -0.63 22.55
N GLY A 39 8.37 -0.81 22.62
CA GLY A 39 7.39 0.15 22.12
C GLY A 39 7.01 -0.01 20.65
N LEU A 40 7.64 -0.95 19.94
CA LEU A 40 7.27 -1.27 18.57
C LEU A 40 5.89 -1.93 18.53
N GLN A 41 5.00 -1.39 17.69
CA GLN A 41 3.69 -1.97 17.41
C GLN A 41 3.62 -2.35 15.95
N ILE A 42 3.07 -3.52 15.64
CA ILE A 42 2.99 -4.07 14.30
C ILE A 42 1.57 -4.54 14.03
N ALA A 43 0.99 -4.09 12.90
CA ALA A 43 -0.26 -4.60 12.39
C ALA A 43 -0.01 -5.34 11.07
N TYR A 44 -0.60 -6.52 10.93
CA TYR A 44 -0.50 -7.35 9.74
C TYR A 44 -1.81 -7.33 8.97
N LEU A 45 -1.75 -6.93 7.71
CA LEU A 45 -2.90 -6.81 6.83
C LEU A 45 -2.71 -7.73 5.61
N LYS A 46 -3.79 -8.39 5.18
CA LYS A 46 -3.79 -9.26 4.00
C LYS A 46 -4.56 -8.64 2.84
N LEU A 47 -4.01 -8.81 1.64
CA LEU A 47 -4.71 -8.62 0.38
C LEU A 47 -4.41 -9.85 -0.49
N GLY A 48 -5.41 -10.74 -0.66
CA GLY A 48 -5.15 -12.05 -1.26
C GLY A 48 -4.13 -12.85 -0.45
N ASP A 49 -3.07 -13.28 -1.10
CA ASP A 49 -1.94 -14.01 -0.49
C ASP A 49 -0.76 -13.12 -0.12
N THR A 50 -0.90 -11.81 -0.28
CA THR A 50 0.13 -10.84 0.07
C THR A 50 -0.11 -10.21 1.43
N VAL A 51 0.96 -9.86 2.13
CA VAL A 51 0.92 -9.27 3.46
C VAL A 51 1.60 -7.92 3.47
N LEU A 52 0.88 -6.92 3.98
CA LEU A 52 1.42 -5.61 4.33
C LEU A 52 1.56 -5.55 5.85
N GLU A 53 2.77 -5.28 6.30
CA GLU A 53 3.06 -5.04 7.71
C GLU A 53 3.15 -3.54 7.96
N LEU A 54 2.32 -3.02 8.84
CA LEU A 54 2.39 -1.63 9.29
C LEU A 54 3.09 -1.60 10.63
N THR A 55 4.19 -0.85 10.72
CA THR A 55 4.98 -0.73 11.94
C THR A 55 4.92 0.69 12.48
N HIS A 56 4.84 0.81 13.79
CA HIS A 56 4.92 2.09 14.48
C HIS A 56 5.93 1.99 15.62
N HIS A 57 6.91 2.88 15.59
CA HIS A 57 7.87 3.05 16.68
C HIS A 57 7.97 4.54 17.02
N PRO A 58 7.77 4.93 18.29
CA PRO A 58 7.84 6.34 18.68
C PRO A 58 9.18 6.98 18.30
N GLY A 59 9.12 8.15 17.66
CA GLY A 59 10.30 8.92 17.29
C GLY A 59 10.97 8.54 15.97
N GLU A 60 10.47 7.53 15.25
CA GLU A 60 10.96 7.21 13.91
C GLU A 60 10.20 7.96 12.83
N THR A 61 10.93 8.44 11.84
CA THR A 61 10.39 9.05 10.63
C THR A 61 10.90 8.32 9.40
N MET A 62 10.03 8.19 8.39
CA MET A 62 10.41 7.58 7.13
C MET A 62 10.13 8.50 5.95
N ALA A 63 11.00 8.44 4.94
CA ALA A 63 10.84 9.15 3.69
C ALA A 63 11.20 8.22 2.51
N GLY A 64 10.56 8.44 1.36
CA GLY A 64 10.92 7.76 0.10
C GLY A 64 10.41 6.33 -0.04
N PHE A 65 9.48 5.91 0.73
CA PHE A 65 8.92 4.56 0.68
C PHE A 65 7.78 4.44 -0.34
N HIS A 66 7.76 3.37 -1.12
CA HIS A 66 6.61 3.04 -1.98
C HIS A 66 6.44 1.52 -2.14
N PHE A 67 5.22 1.13 -2.48
CA PHE A 67 4.90 -0.22 -2.95
C PHE A 67 3.86 -0.12 -4.06
N CYS A 68 3.70 -1.20 -4.81
CA CYS A 68 2.82 -1.24 -5.95
C CYS A 68 1.77 -2.34 -5.80
N LEU A 69 0.53 -2.00 -6.13
CA LEU A 69 -0.59 -2.94 -6.20
C LEU A 69 -1.00 -3.14 -7.66
N GLU A 70 -1.31 -4.35 -8.02
CA GLU A 70 -1.94 -4.67 -9.30
C GLU A 70 -3.46 -4.58 -9.15
N THR A 71 -4.14 -3.99 -10.14
CA THR A 71 -5.59 -3.95 -10.23
C THR A 71 -6.07 -4.46 -11.58
N ASP A 72 -7.18 -5.15 -11.60
CA ASP A 72 -7.86 -5.62 -12.82
C ASP A 72 -8.88 -4.60 -13.35
N ASP A 73 -9.13 -3.52 -12.60
CA ASP A 73 -9.98 -2.39 -13.02
C ASP A 73 -9.27 -1.06 -12.71
N PHE A 74 -8.33 -0.70 -13.56
CA PHE A 74 -7.51 0.49 -13.36
C PHE A 74 -8.34 1.77 -13.27
N ASN A 75 -9.21 2.01 -14.27
CA ASN A 75 -9.99 3.25 -14.33
C ASN A 75 -10.97 3.37 -13.18
N GLY A 76 -11.74 2.32 -12.91
CA GLY A 76 -12.71 2.33 -11.80
C GLY A 76 -12.02 2.49 -10.44
N THR A 77 -10.86 1.88 -10.25
CA THR A 77 -10.08 2.03 -9.02
C THR A 77 -9.59 3.47 -8.85
N VAL A 78 -9.07 4.09 -9.91
CA VAL A 78 -8.61 5.49 -9.87
C VAL A 78 -9.76 6.44 -9.53
N GLU A 79 -10.89 6.30 -10.22
CA GLU A 79 -12.08 7.13 -9.98
C GLU A 79 -12.57 7.00 -8.55
N LYS A 80 -12.65 5.77 -8.04
CA LYS A 80 -13.08 5.51 -6.66
C LYS A 80 -12.17 6.16 -5.63
N LEU A 81 -10.87 5.99 -5.76
CA LEU A 81 -9.90 6.55 -4.81
C LEU A 81 -9.93 8.08 -4.82
N GLN A 82 -10.04 8.70 -5.99
CA GLN A 82 -10.18 10.16 -6.11
C GLN A 82 -11.49 10.64 -5.49
N HIS A 83 -12.60 9.97 -5.77
CA HIS A 83 -13.90 10.28 -5.17
C HIS A 83 -13.87 10.20 -3.64
N ASP A 84 -13.18 9.21 -3.11
CA ASP A 84 -13.04 8.99 -1.66
C ASP A 84 -12.00 9.93 -1.00
N GLY A 85 -11.40 10.82 -1.77
CA GLY A 85 -10.49 11.84 -1.26
C GLY A 85 -9.08 11.34 -0.96
N VAL A 86 -8.67 10.19 -1.50
CA VAL A 86 -7.27 9.73 -1.39
C VAL A 86 -6.37 10.65 -2.21
N LYS A 87 -5.27 11.09 -1.61
CA LYS A 87 -4.37 12.06 -2.23
C LYS A 87 -3.72 11.50 -3.49
N LEU A 88 -3.91 12.20 -4.62
CA LEU A 88 -3.22 11.88 -5.87
C LEU A 88 -1.83 12.52 -5.85
N ILE A 89 -0.78 11.69 -6.03
CA ILE A 89 0.62 12.14 -6.11
C ILE A 89 1.04 12.30 -7.56
N ARG A 90 0.72 11.32 -8.40
CA ARG A 90 1.03 11.37 -9.83
C ARG A 90 -0.16 10.85 -10.64
N ALA A 91 -0.62 11.66 -11.59
CA ALA A 91 -1.76 11.31 -12.43
C ALA A 91 -1.52 10.05 -13.27
N PRO A 92 -2.60 9.36 -13.68
CA PRO A 92 -2.50 8.20 -14.56
C PRO A 92 -1.67 8.50 -15.81
N HIS A 93 -0.75 7.58 -16.15
CA HIS A 93 0.10 7.68 -17.32
C HIS A 93 0.49 6.29 -17.81
N ASP A 94 0.96 6.21 -19.04
CA ASP A 94 1.42 4.97 -19.63
C ASP A 94 2.66 4.46 -18.90
N THR A 95 2.79 3.14 -18.81
CA THR A 95 3.95 2.49 -18.20
C THR A 95 4.50 1.42 -19.13
N ALA A 96 5.81 1.18 -19.05
CA ALA A 96 6.43 0.12 -19.83
C ALA A 96 5.96 -1.26 -19.36
N ALA A 97 5.61 -2.13 -20.31
CA ALA A 97 5.34 -3.53 -20.02
C ALA A 97 6.65 -4.26 -19.68
N ARG A 98 6.66 -5.00 -18.58
CA ARG A 98 7.78 -5.86 -18.18
C ARG A 98 7.65 -7.25 -18.79
N GLU A 99 6.42 -7.62 -19.16
CA GLU A 99 6.05 -8.88 -19.78
C GLU A 99 4.81 -8.67 -20.66
N PRO A 100 4.51 -9.59 -21.61
CA PRO A 100 3.43 -9.37 -22.59
C PRO A 100 2.05 -9.10 -22.00
N ARG A 101 1.70 -9.69 -20.84
CA ARG A 101 0.40 -9.44 -20.19
C ARG A 101 0.20 -8.00 -19.76
N GLU A 102 1.27 -7.24 -19.62
CA GLU A 102 1.24 -5.83 -19.21
C GLU A 102 1.13 -4.84 -20.36
N ASN A 103 0.99 -5.33 -21.60
CA ASN A 103 0.83 -4.45 -22.75
C ASN A 103 -0.42 -3.57 -22.60
N GLY A 104 -0.24 -2.25 -22.69
CA GLY A 104 -1.32 -1.27 -22.53
C GLY A 104 -1.63 -0.91 -21.09
N TRP A 105 -0.90 -1.45 -20.13
CA TRP A 105 -1.06 -1.07 -18.72
C TRP A 105 -0.69 0.38 -18.49
N ARG A 106 -1.33 0.94 -17.49
CA ARG A 106 -1.08 2.29 -16.98
C ARG A 106 -0.67 2.23 -15.52
N ARG A 107 -0.12 3.33 -15.03
CA ARG A 107 0.21 3.48 -13.62
C ARG A 107 -0.29 4.81 -13.07
N VAL A 108 -0.50 4.85 -11.78
CA VAL A 108 -0.90 6.02 -11.01
C VAL A 108 -0.25 5.92 -9.65
N VAL A 109 -0.02 7.05 -8.98
CA VAL A 109 0.53 7.05 -7.62
C VAL A 109 -0.39 7.85 -6.71
N PHE A 110 -0.83 7.21 -5.65
CA PHE A 110 -1.56 7.84 -4.55
C PHE A 110 -0.69 7.97 -3.30
N GLY A 111 -1.07 8.82 -2.39
CA GLY A 111 -0.38 9.05 -1.12
C GLY A 111 -1.13 8.44 0.06
N GLY A 112 -0.41 7.72 0.92
CA GLY A 112 -0.91 7.28 2.20
C GLY A 112 -0.84 8.37 3.28
N PRO A 113 -1.35 8.08 4.50
CA PRO A 113 -1.43 9.08 5.58
C PRO A 113 -0.09 9.66 6.03
N ASP A 114 1.00 8.94 5.85
CA ASP A 114 2.35 9.37 6.20
C ASP A 114 3.20 9.79 4.99
N GLY A 115 2.55 9.99 3.83
CA GLY A 115 3.24 10.36 2.59
C GLY A 115 3.88 9.19 1.87
N GLU A 116 3.68 7.95 2.33
CA GLU A 116 4.08 6.77 1.59
C GLU A 116 3.39 6.74 0.23
N GLN A 117 4.11 6.32 -0.78
CA GLN A 117 3.59 6.26 -2.14
C GLN A 117 2.97 4.89 -2.41
N ILE A 118 1.73 4.91 -2.87
CA ILE A 118 0.96 3.73 -3.23
C ILE A 118 0.77 3.77 -4.74
N GLU A 119 1.57 2.99 -5.44
CA GLU A 119 1.50 2.87 -6.88
C GLU A 119 0.45 1.81 -7.25
N LEU A 120 -0.33 2.08 -8.29
CA LEU A 120 -1.23 1.10 -8.90
C LEU A 120 -0.82 0.88 -10.35
N ARG A 121 -0.92 -0.35 -10.80
CA ARG A 121 -0.71 -0.77 -12.20
C ARG A 121 -1.83 -1.69 -12.66
N GLY A 122 -2.24 -1.50 -13.89
CA GLY A 122 -3.27 -2.32 -14.50
C GLY A 122 -3.71 -1.83 -15.87
#